data_2ba7c44bc26f42ac56a602f491de24ce
#
_entry.id   2ba7c44bc26f42ac56a602f491de24ce
#
_cell.length_a   1.000
_cell.length_b   1.000
_cell.length_c   1.000
_cell.angle_alpha   90.00
_cell.angle_beta   90.00
_cell.angle_gamma   90.00
#
_symmetry.space_group_name_H-M   'P 1'
#
loop_
_entity.id
_entity.type
_entity.pdbx_description
1 polymer ?
#
loop_
_entity_poly.entity_id
_entity_poly.type
_entity_poly.pdbx_seq_one_letter_code
_entity_poly.pdbx_strand_id
1 'polypeptide(L)'
;MKTDVIRVYSSGAQMEKALDQVEKVAAYKELAPRQALHLRLLAEEMMGMMRSITGEKEGEFWIEDENGEYRLHLRVNTHMDSDKREKLLSVSKSGKNEAARGLMGRIRDMFDQSMDDDVASVTSPLLAPDMFEQTGLPSLDREWSLMRYVDALSAKVQQNDPAAKEAWDELEVSVVAHVANDVKVSIKGRTVELTIIKQLG
;
A
#
# COMPACT_ATOMS: atom_id res chain seq x y z
N MET A 1 6.80 -18.78 -10.19
CA MET A 1 6.67 -19.51 -8.90
C MET A 1 5.62 -18.83 -8.05
N LYS A 2 4.90 -19.57 -7.19
CA LYS A 2 4.00 -19.01 -6.17
C LYS A 2 4.21 -19.77 -4.87
N THR A 3 4.34 -19.05 -3.75
CA THR A 3 4.46 -19.67 -2.42
C THR A 3 3.09 -20.03 -1.86
N ASP A 4 3.09 -20.82 -0.79
CA ASP A 4 1.89 -21.01 0.00
C ASP A 4 1.41 -19.70 0.60
N VAL A 5 0.09 -19.58 0.76
CA VAL A 5 -0.52 -18.46 1.48
C VAL A 5 -0.40 -18.73 2.97
N ILE A 6 0.26 -17.82 3.69
CA ILE A 6 0.45 -17.93 5.14
C ILE A 6 -0.31 -16.83 5.87
N ARG A 7 -0.80 -17.17 7.07
CA ARG A 7 -1.37 -16.17 7.97
C ARG A 7 -0.26 -15.42 8.69
N VAL A 8 -0.31 -14.10 8.64
CA VAL A 8 0.69 -13.20 9.20
C VAL A 8 0.05 -12.18 10.13
N TYR A 9 0.88 -11.55 10.97
CA TYR A 9 0.47 -10.47 11.86
C TYR A 9 1.40 -9.27 11.68
N SER A 10 0.90 -8.09 11.97
CA SER A 10 1.65 -6.83 11.81
C SER A 10 2.80 -6.65 12.81
N SER A 11 2.96 -7.55 13.78
CA SER A 11 4.02 -7.46 14.81
C SER A 11 4.26 -8.79 15.49
N GLY A 12 5.41 -8.91 16.16
CA GLY A 12 5.81 -10.07 16.96
C GLY A 12 6.24 -11.28 16.13
N ALA A 13 6.32 -12.44 16.78
CA ALA A 13 6.83 -13.69 16.19
C ALA A 13 6.06 -14.16 14.93
N GLN A 14 4.85 -13.70 14.73
CA GLN A 14 4.05 -14.06 13.55
C GLN A 14 4.41 -13.22 12.31
N MET A 15 4.98 -12.02 12.50
CA MET A 15 5.58 -11.23 11.43
C MET A 15 6.82 -11.96 10.86
N GLU A 16 7.61 -12.62 11.70
CA GLU A 16 8.78 -13.40 11.30
C GLU A 16 8.46 -14.47 10.25
N LYS A 17 7.24 -15.01 10.24
CA LYS A 17 6.83 -15.98 9.21
C LYS A 17 6.86 -15.42 7.79
N ALA A 18 6.47 -14.14 7.62
CA ALA A 18 6.57 -13.49 6.32
C ALA A 18 8.03 -13.32 5.90
N LEU A 19 8.88 -12.90 6.83
CA LEU A 19 10.31 -12.71 6.59
C LEU A 19 11.01 -14.05 6.29
N ASP A 20 10.71 -15.10 7.05
CA ASP A 20 11.20 -16.46 6.79
C ASP A 20 10.81 -16.96 5.39
N GLN A 21 9.57 -16.65 4.96
CA GLN A 21 9.13 -17.03 3.61
C GLN A 21 9.90 -16.29 2.53
N VAL A 22 10.16 -14.99 2.72
CA VAL A 22 11.00 -14.19 1.82
C VAL A 22 12.42 -14.75 1.75
N GLU A 23 13.02 -15.07 2.90
CA GLU A 23 14.37 -15.65 2.95
C GLU A 23 14.46 -17.00 2.24
N LYS A 24 13.44 -17.86 2.40
CA LYS A 24 13.35 -19.14 1.68
C LYS A 24 13.24 -18.92 0.17
N VAL A 25 12.46 -17.96 -0.28
CA VAL A 25 12.36 -17.60 -1.70
C VAL A 25 13.69 -17.08 -2.21
N ALA A 26 14.33 -16.17 -1.47
CA ALA A 26 15.64 -15.61 -1.85
C ALA A 26 16.71 -16.70 -1.97
N ALA A 27 16.77 -17.63 -1.02
CA ALA A 27 17.69 -18.76 -1.05
C ALA A 27 17.38 -19.73 -2.19
N TYR A 28 16.11 -20.07 -2.42
CA TYR A 28 15.69 -20.97 -3.51
C TYR A 28 16.03 -20.40 -4.90
N LYS A 29 15.94 -19.08 -5.04
CA LYS A 29 16.23 -18.35 -6.27
C LYS A 29 17.68 -17.92 -6.40
N GLU A 30 18.52 -18.28 -5.44
CA GLU A 30 19.94 -17.93 -5.40
C GLU A 30 20.18 -16.42 -5.59
N LEU A 31 19.33 -15.60 -4.97
CA LEU A 31 19.41 -14.14 -5.09
C LEU A 31 20.72 -13.62 -4.46
N ALA A 32 21.32 -12.61 -5.09
CA ALA A 32 22.44 -11.90 -4.50
C ALA A 32 22.05 -11.27 -3.14
N PRO A 33 22.99 -11.13 -2.18
CA PRO A 33 22.68 -10.62 -0.84
C PRO A 33 21.89 -9.30 -0.82
N ARG A 34 22.21 -8.38 -1.73
CA ARG A 34 21.51 -7.10 -1.86
C ARG A 34 20.06 -7.29 -2.33
N GLN A 35 19.83 -8.21 -3.26
CA GLN A 35 18.49 -8.51 -3.77
C GLN A 35 17.63 -9.16 -2.70
N ALA A 36 18.19 -10.12 -1.94
CA ALA A 36 17.54 -10.75 -0.80
C ALA A 36 17.16 -9.70 0.27
N LEU A 37 18.08 -8.77 0.59
CA LEU A 37 17.83 -7.68 1.52
C LEU A 37 16.68 -6.77 1.05
N HIS A 38 16.62 -6.44 -0.24
CA HIS A 38 15.53 -5.63 -0.79
C HIS A 38 14.18 -6.30 -0.59
N LEU A 39 14.05 -7.62 -0.89
CA LEU A 39 12.80 -8.34 -0.68
C LEU A 39 12.41 -8.38 0.80
N ARG A 40 13.39 -8.59 1.69
CA ARG A 40 13.15 -8.59 3.15
C ARG A 40 12.64 -7.24 3.63
N LEU A 41 13.31 -6.14 3.26
CA LEU A 41 12.88 -4.78 3.61
C LEU A 41 11.45 -4.48 3.11
N LEU A 42 11.14 -4.87 1.88
CA LEU A 42 9.79 -4.68 1.32
C LEU A 42 8.73 -5.47 2.09
N ALA A 43 9.05 -6.67 2.57
CA ALA A 43 8.13 -7.45 3.38
C ALA A 43 7.94 -6.83 4.79
N GLU A 44 9.01 -6.32 5.42
CA GLU A 44 8.92 -5.61 6.70
C GLU A 44 8.03 -4.37 6.58
N GLU A 45 8.24 -3.55 5.56
CA GLU A 45 7.42 -2.37 5.29
C GLU A 45 5.95 -2.74 5.01
N MET A 46 5.72 -3.80 4.23
CA MET A 46 4.37 -4.30 3.95
C MET A 46 3.61 -4.68 5.23
N MET A 47 4.27 -5.33 6.19
CA MET A 47 3.67 -5.67 7.48
C MET A 47 3.34 -4.41 8.30
N GLY A 48 4.21 -3.39 8.25
CA GLY A 48 3.94 -2.07 8.84
C GLY A 48 2.73 -1.38 8.21
N MET A 49 2.63 -1.46 6.88
CA MET A 49 1.49 -0.90 6.11
C MET A 49 0.15 -1.54 6.49
N MET A 50 0.10 -2.84 6.72
CA MET A 50 -1.13 -3.55 7.08
C MET A 50 -1.87 -2.83 8.21
N ARG A 51 -1.17 -2.55 9.30
CA ARG A 51 -1.77 -1.91 10.47
C ARG A 51 -2.12 -0.44 10.24
N SER A 52 -1.27 0.29 9.53
CA SER A 52 -1.47 1.73 9.31
C SER A 52 -2.59 2.03 8.32
N ILE A 53 -2.80 1.17 7.32
CA ILE A 53 -3.84 1.35 6.30
C ILE A 53 -5.19 0.80 6.78
N THR A 54 -5.21 -0.44 7.26
CA THR A 54 -6.47 -1.14 7.54
C THR A 54 -6.88 -1.12 9.02
N GLY A 55 -5.97 -0.74 9.93
CA GLY A 55 -6.16 -0.89 11.37
C GLY A 55 -6.14 -2.35 11.86
N GLU A 56 -6.05 -3.31 10.94
CA GLU A 56 -6.02 -4.73 11.26
C GLU A 56 -4.62 -5.20 11.63
N LYS A 57 -4.56 -6.26 12.43
CA LYS A 57 -3.29 -6.84 12.86
C LYS A 57 -2.98 -8.16 12.16
N GLU A 58 -3.94 -8.72 11.44
CA GLU A 58 -3.87 -10.04 10.83
C GLU A 58 -4.18 -9.94 9.33
N GLY A 59 -3.48 -10.76 8.53
CA GLY A 59 -3.66 -10.85 7.09
C GLY A 59 -3.12 -12.16 6.52
N GLU A 60 -3.25 -12.32 5.22
CA GLU A 60 -2.70 -13.42 4.44
C GLU A 60 -1.58 -12.89 3.56
N PHE A 61 -0.43 -13.56 3.57
CA PHE A 61 0.76 -13.18 2.83
C PHE A 61 1.22 -14.31 1.91
N TRP A 62 1.65 -13.97 0.69
CA TRP A 62 2.29 -14.87 -0.26
C TRP A 62 3.20 -14.10 -1.22
N ILE A 63 4.06 -14.82 -1.93
CA ILE A 63 4.97 -14.27 -2.91
C ILE A 63 4.75 -14.98 -4.23
N GLU A 64 4.70 -14.21 -5.31
CA GLU A 64 4.75 -14.69 -6.68
C GLU A 64 6.03 -14.22 -7.35
N ASP A 65 6.61 -15.06 -8.19
CA ASP A 65 7.75 -14.71 -9.05
C ASP A 65 7.46 -15.18 -10.47
N GLU A 66 7.60 -14.25 -11.38
CA GLU A 66 7.48 -14.48 -12.81
C GLU A 66 8.62 -13.76 -13.54
N ASN A 67 9.56 -14.53 -14.10
CA ASN A 67 10.68 -14.02 -14.88
C ASN A 67 11.51 -12.93 -14.17
N GLY A 68 11.76 -13.09 -12.87
CA GLY A 68 12.53 -12.15 -12.05
C GLY A 68 11.72 -10.94 -11.55
N GLU A 69 10.44 -10.88 -11.85
CA GLU A 69 9.50 -9.96 -11.20
C GLU A 69 8.90 -10.63 -9.98
N TYR A 70 9.21 -10.13 -8.80
CA TYR A 70 8.71 -10.58 -7.52
C TYR A 70 7.54 -9.71 -7.09
N ARG A 71 6.40 -10.35 -6.77
CA ARG A 71 5.20 -9.71 -6.24
C ARG A 71 4.96 -10.23 -4.84
N LEU A 72 5.09 -9.36 -3.85
CA LEU A 72 4.72 -9.62 -2.47
C LEU A 72 3.27 -9.20 -2.29
N HIS A 73 2.42 -10.12 -1.89
CA HIS A 73 1.00 -9.90 -1.71
C HIS A 73 0.63 -9.97 -0.24
N LEU A 74 -0.18 -9.03 0.20
CA LEU A 74 -0.81 -9.02 1.50
C LEU A 74 -2.31 -8.76 1.34
N ARG A 75 -3.13 -9.70 1.76
CA ARG A 75 -4.59 -9.58 1.77
C ARG A 75 -5.08 -9.44 3.20
N VAL A 76 -5.93 -8.44 3.42
CA VAL A 76 -6.50 -8.14 4.74
C VAL A 76 -8.01 -8.04 4.60
N ASN A 77 -8.74 -8.74 5.48
CA ASN A 77 -10.17 -8.56 5.60
C ASN A 77 -10.45 -7.59 6.74
N THR A 78 -11.06 -6.45 6.42
CA THR A 78 -11.38 -5.43 7.42
C THR A 78 -12.81 -5.58 7.90
N HIS A 79 -12.98 -5.52 9.21
CA HIS A 79 -14.28 -5.36 9.85
C HIS A 79 -14.37 -3.90 10.28
N MET A 80 -14.92 -3.06 9.40
CA MET A 80 -15.15 -1.65 9.72
C MET A 80 -16.41 -1.58 10.61
N ASP A 81 -16.18 -1.49 11.91
CA ASP A 81 -17.18 -1.12 12.89
C ASP A 81 -17.22 0.41 12.99
N SER A 82 -18.41 1.01 13.23
CA SER A 82 -18.57 2.46 13.38
C SER A 82 -17.59 3.08 14.36
N ASP A 83 -17.27 2.37 15.44
CA ASP A 83 -16.33 2.79 16.48
C ASP A 83 -14.88 2.82 16.00
N LYS A 84 -14.49 1.90 15.11
CA LYS A 84 -13.18 1.92 14.45
C LYS A 84 -13.07 3.09 13.47
N ARG A 85 -14.13 3.35 12.72
CA ARG A 85 -14.23 4.48 11.81
C ARG A 85 -14.04 5.81 12.55
N GLU A 86 -14.75 6.02 13.66
CA GLU A 86 -14.63 7.22 14.46
C GLU A 86 -13.22 7.42 15.05
N LYS A 87 -12.59 6.32 15.52
CA LYS A 87 -11.20 6.35 16.01
C LYS A 87 -10.20 6.66 14.89
N LEU A 88 -10.39 6.12 13.69
CA LEU A 88 -9.54 6.41 12.54
C LEU A 88 -9.68 7.86 12.09
N LEU A 89 -10.91 8.39 12.04
CA LEU A 89 -11.20 9.78 11.72
C LEU A 89 -10.68 10.74 12.80
N SER A 90 -10.77 10.37 14.08
CA SER A 90 -10.27 11.21 15.19
C SER A 90 -8.75 11.33 15.19
N VAL A 91 -8.03 10.28 14.84
CA VAL A 91 -6.55 10.30 14.68
C VAL A 91 -6.15 11.16 13.48
N SER A 92 -6.93 11.16 12.40
CA SER A 92 -6.69 12.00 11.22
C SER A 92 -6.97 13.50 11.50
N LYS A 93 -7.95 13.81 12.36
CA LYS A 93 -8.29 15.19 12.75
C LYS A 93 -7.32 15.82 13.75
N SER A 94 -6.57 15.04 14.51
CA SER A 94 -5.66 15.56 15.55
C SER A 94 -4.36 16.17 15.02
N GLY A 95 -4.07 16.10 13.71
CA GLY A 95 -2.96 16.81 13.06
C GLY A 95 -1.56 16.44 13.56
N LYS A 96 -1.41 15.40 14.38
CA LYS A 96 -0.15 15.05 15.06
C LYS A 96 0.49 13.74 14.60
N ASN A 97 0.02 13.14 13.53
CA ASN A 97 0.67 11.95 12.99
C ASN A 97 1.38 12.33 11.69
N GLU A 98 2.60 12.84 11.80
CA GLU A 98 3.45 13.17 10.64
C GLU A 98 3.68 11.94 9.73
N ALA A 99 3.64 10.73 10.30
CA ALA A 99 3.69 9.48 9.54
C ALA A 99 2.43 9.20 8.67
N ALA A 100 1.33 9.94 8.86
CA ALA A 100 0.10 9.76 8.09
C ALA A 100 0.00 10.67 6.85
N ARG A 101 0.96 11.57 6.64
CA ARG A 101 0.94 12.53 5.52
C ARG A 101 1.51 11.98 4.21
N GLY A 102 2.46 11.04 4.27
CA GLY A 102 3.14 10.51 3.09
C GLY A 102 2.33 9.49 2.29
N LEU A 103 3.04 8.60 1.63
CA LEU A 103 2.50 7.48 0.86
C LEU A 103 1.40 6.71 1.59
N MET A 104 1.61 6.44 2.90
CA MET A 104 0.63 5.76 3.76
C MET A 104 -0.65 6.55 3.95
N GLY A 105 -0.55 7.87 4.11
CA GLY A 105 -1.70 8.75 4.23
C GLY A 105 -2.57 8.71 2.98
N ARG A 106 -1.98 8.75 1.80
CA ARG A 106 -2.69 8.68 0.51
C ARG A 106 -3.41 7.35 0.29
N ILE A 107 -2.74 6.23 0.59
CA ILE A 107 -3.36 4.91 0.51
C ILE A 107 -4.53 4.80 1.50
N ARG A 108 -4.36 5.34 2.70
CA ARG A 108 -5.42 5.37 3.71
C ARG A 108 -6.60 6.25 3.31
N ASP A 109 -6.35 7.45 2.77
CA ASP A 109 -7.41 8.35 2.30
C ASP A 109 -8.25 7.66 1.20
N MET A 110 -7.62 6.92 0.29
CA MET A 110 -8.32 6.13 -0.71
C MET A 110 -9.16 5.01 -0.06
N PHE A 111 -8.62 4.36 0.96
CA PHE A 111 -9.34 3.33 1.71
C PHE A 111 -10.56 3.91 2.42
N ASP A 112 -10.40 5.02 3.14
CA ASP A 112 -11.50 5.68 3.85
C ASP A 112 -12.60 6.14 2.88
N GLN A 113 -12.24 6.69 1.71
CA GLN A 113 -13.21 7.08 0.67
C GLN A 113 -13.94 5.88 0.07
N SER A 114 -13.29 4.73 -0.10
CA SER A 114 -13.93 3.53 -0.66
C SER A 114 -14.98 2.92 0.26
N MET A 115 -14.87 3.18 1.58
CA MET A 115 -15.83 2.72 2.57
C MET A 115 -17.04 3.66 2.74
N ASP A 116 -16.95 4.91 2.25
CA ASP A 116 -18.04 5.90 2.32
C ASP A 116 -19.08 5.77 1.20
N ASP A 117 -18.83 5.02 0.15
CA ASP A 117 -19.74 4.86 -0.98
C ASP A 117 -21.01 4.01 -0.67
N ASP A 118 -21.17 3.47 0.54
CA ASP A 118 -22.45 2.97 1.04
C ASP A 118 -23.41 4.11 1.46
N VAL A 119 -22.95 5.38 1.44
CA VAL A 119 -23.75 6.57 1.70
C VAL A 119 -23.44 7.59 0.61
N ALA A 120 -24.41 7.75 -0.28
CA ALA A 120 -24.38 8.70 -1.39
C ALA A 120 -23.88 10.09 -0.98
N SER A 121 -23.02 10.62 -1.86
CA SER A 121 -22.73 12.04 -2.11
C SER A 121 -21.69 12.77 -1.26
N VAL A 122 -20.90 13.49 -2.02
CA VAL A 122 -20.23 14.77 -1.79
C VAL A 122 -18.71 14.76 -1.67
N THR A 123 -18.08 15.01 -2.82
CA THR A 123 -16.95 15.93 -3.09
C THR A 123 -15.84 16.06 -2.05
N SER A 124 -14.72 15.44 -2.33
CA SER A 124 -13.44 15.97 -1.90
C SER A 124 -12.60 16.39 -3.14
N PRO A 125 -12.25 17.68 -3.27
CA PRO A 125 -11.64 18.23 -4.50
C PRO A 125 -10.16 17.91 -4.69
N LEU A 126 -9.54 17.07 -3.85
CA LEU A 126 -8.09 16.84 -3.83
C LEU A 126 -7.59 15.58 -4.53
N LEU A 127 -8.50 14.69 -4.92
CA LEU A 127 -8.18 13.63 -5.87
C LEU A 127 -8.72 14.12 -7.21
N ALA A 128 -7.82 14.48 -8.13
CA ALA A 128 -8.20 14.98 -9.45
C ALA A 128 -9.23 14.03 -10.10
N PRO A 129 -10.44 14.50 -10.45
CA PRO A 129 -11.46 13.70 -11.14
C PRO A 129 -10.95 13.06 -12.43
N ASP A 130 -9.93 13.66 -13.04
CA ASP A 130 -9.39 13.29 -14.34
C ASP A 130 -8.70 11.91 -14.39
N MET A 131 -8.36 11.31 -13.25
CA MET A 131 -7.76 9.98 -13.24
C MET A 131 -8.79 8.84 -13.29
N PHE A 132 -10.07 9.10 -13.00
CA PHE A 132 -11.14 8.09 -12.97
C PHE A 132 -12.11 8.18 -14.15
N GLU A 133 -12.13 9.32 -14.88
CA GLU A 133 -13.15 9.59 -15.90
C GLU A 133 -12.90 8.89 -17.24
N GLN A 134 -11.72 8.30 -17.46
CA GLN A 134 -11.42 7.64 -18.75
C GLN A 134 -11.87 6.18 -18.85
N THR A 135 -12.44 5.56 -17.83
CA THR A 135 -12.85 4.15 -17.90
C THR A 135 -14.35 3.88 -17.88
N GLY A 136 -15.20 4.88 -17.73
CA GLY A 136 -16.64 4.80 -18.05
C GLY A 136 -17.47 3.71 -17.38
N LEU A 137 -16.94 3.03 -16.34
CA LEU A 137 -17.64 1.98 -15.60
C LEU A 137 -17.65 2.34 -14.11
N PRO A 138 -18.81 2.27 -13.43
CA PRO A 138 -18.86 2.31 -11.97
C PRO A 138 -18.33 0.97 -11.45
N SER A 139 -17.02 0.77 -11.43
CA SER A 139 -16.48 -0.42 -10.81
C SER A 139 -16.27 -0.15 -9.32
N LEU A 140 -16.93 -0.95 -8.50
CA LEU A 140 -16.74 -1.07 -7.07
C LEU A 140 -15.31 -1.52 -6.69
N ASP A 141 -14.46 -1.75 -7.68
CA ASP A 141 -13.07 -2.17 -7.55
C ASP A 141 -12.17 -0.95 -7.77
N ARG A 142 -11.61 -0.40 -6.70
CA ARG A 142 -10.66 0.70 -6.76
C ARG A 142 -9.24 0.16 -6.69
N GLU A 143 -8.42 0.51 -7.67
CA GLU A 143 -6.99 0.18 -7.71
C GLU A 143 -6.15 1.46 -7.71
N TRP A 144 -5.20 1.55 -6.78
CA TRP A 144 -4.20 2.58 -6.68
C TRP A 144 -2.82 2.01 -7.02
N SER A 145 -1.95 2.82 -7.66
CA SER A 145 -0.57 2.44 -7.97
C SER A 145 0.38 3.57 -7.61
N LEU A 146 1.49 3.23 -6.96
CA LEU A 146 2.57 4.15 -6.62
C LEU A 146 3.15 4.79 -7.88
N MET A 147 3.36 4.03 -8.93
CA MET A 147 3.92 4.53 -10.19
C MET A 147 3.06 5.65 -10.79
N ARG A 148 1.75 5.45 -10.88
CA ARG A 148 0.81 6.48 -11.35
C ARG A 148 0.79 7.70 -10.44
N TYR A 149 0.91 7.49 -9.13
CA TYR A 149 0.97 8.58 -8.15
C TYR A 149 2.24 9.42 -8.34
N VAL A 150 3.40 8.79 -8.51
CA VAL A 150 4.68 9.47 -8.76
C VAL A 150 4.62 10.27 -10.05
N ASP A 151 4.07 9.72 -11.13
CA ASP A 151 3.92 10.41 -12.41
C ASP A 151 3.03 11.66 -12.29
N ALA A 152 1.86 11.52 -11.66
CA ALA A 152 0.94 12.63 -11.41
C ALA A 152 1.56 13.71 -10.51
N LEU A 153 2.30 13.29 -9.48
CA LEU A 153 2.96 14.19 -8.54
C LEU A 153 4.08 14.98 -9.23
N SER A 154 4.90 14.32 -10.04
CA SER A 154 5.99 14.96 -10.77
C SER A 154 5.48 16.06 -11.71
N ALA A 155 4.37 15.84 -12.40
CA ALA A 155 3.72 16.83 -13.25
C ALA A 155 3.27 18.08 -12.46
N LYS A 156 2.72 17.90 -11.25
CA LYS A 156 2.30 19.00 -10.36
C LYS A 156 3.49 19.75 -9.75
N VAL A 157 4.56 19.04 -9.41
CA VAL A 157 5.82 19.68 -8.94
C VAL A 157 6.39 20.60 -10.00
N GLN A 158 6.36 20.20 -11.27
CA GLN A 158 6.79 21.04 -12.40
C GLN A 158 5.92 22.31 -12.55
N GLN A 159 4.66 22.27 -12.14
CA GLN A 159 3.75 23.41 -12.10
C GLN A 159 3.93 24.29 -10.85
N ASN A 160 4.93 24.01 -10.01
CA ASN A 160 5.23 24.70 -8.75
C ASN A 160 4.12 24.62 -7.69
N ASP A 161 3.31 23.57 -7.70
CA ASP A 161 2.32 23.31 -6.64
C ASP A 161 3.03 23.06 -5.29
N PRO A 162 2.79 23.88 -4.24
CA PRO A 162 3.46 23.71 -2.94
C PRO A 162 3.11 22.40 -2.25
N ALA A 163 1.84 21.97 -2.35
CA ALA A 163 1.39 20.71 -1.75
C ALA A 163 2.01 19.49 -2.44
N ALA A 164 2.25 19.59 -3.76
CA ALA A 164 2.94 18.55 -4.51
C ALA A 164 4.42 18.46 -4.13
N LYS A 165 5.09 19.59 -3.85
CA LYS A 165 6.48 19.58 -3.38
C LYS A 165 6.61 18.93 -2.00
N GLU A 166 5.72 19.27 -1.05
CA GLU A 166 5.69 18.63 0.27
C GLU A 166 5.49 17.10 0.15
N ALA A 167 4.54 16.68 -0.68
CA ALA A 167 4.29 15.26 -0.93
C ALA A 167 5.47 14.55 -1.62
N TRP A 168 6.22 15.27 -2.46
CA TRP A 168 7.43 14.74 -3.08
C TRP A 168 8.55 14.51 -2.07
N ASP A 169 8.79 15.48 -1.19
CA ASP A 169 9.78 15.37 -0.12
C ASP A 169 9.47 14.18 0.81
N GLU A 170 8.19 13.95 1.13
CA GLU A 170 7.76 12.77 1.90
C GLU A 170 8.00 11.44 1.14
N LEU A 171 7.81 11.44 -0.18
CA LEU A 171 8.06 10.27 -1.01
C LEU A 171 9.56 9.93 -1.04
N GLU A 172 10.43 10.95 -1.05
CA GLU A 172 11.89 10.79 -1.05
C GLU A 172 12.44 10.11 0.21
N VAL A 173 11.75 10.15 1.33
CA VAL A 173 12.16 9.44 2.56
C VAL A 173 11.55 8.05 2.70
N SER A 174 10.69 7.65 1.78
CA SER A 174 10.02 6.33 1.81
C SER A 174 10.94 5.22 1.30
N VAL A 175 11.25 4.24 2.15
CA VAL A 175 12.01 3.04 1.76
C VAL A 175 11.30 2.30 0.61
N VAL A 176 10.00 2.17 0.70
CA VAL A 176 9.19 1.45 -0.32
C VAL A 176 9.26 2.17 -1.66
N ALA A 177 9.12 3.49 -1.68
CA ALA A 177 9.19 4.27 -2.91
C ALA A 177 10.57 4.17 -3.61
N HIS A 178 11.64 3.96 -2.83
CA HIS A 178 12.99 3.80 -3.38
C HIS A 178 13.33 2.36 -3.81
N VAL A 179 12.80 1.38 -3.09
CA VAL A 179 13.20 -0.03 -3.30
C VAL A 179 12.23 -0.75 -4.23
N ALA A 180 10.92 -0.50 -4.14
CA ALA A 180 9.92 -1.13 -5.01
C ALA A 180 9.97 -0.55 -6.43
N ASN A 181 9.50 -1.34 -7.40
CA ASN A 181 9.20 -0.83 -8.74
C ASN A 181 7.78 -0.29 -8.84
N ASP A 182 6.84 -0.90 -8.11
CA ASP A 182 5.48 -0.39 -7.95
C ASP A 182 4.86 -0.92 -6.66
N VAL A 183 3.86 -0.22 -6.17
CA VAL A 183 2.97 -0.65 -5.09
C VAL A 183 1.55 -0.48 -5.57
N LYS A 184 0.76 -1.54 -5.49
CA LYS A 184 -0.65 -1.52 -5.86
C LYS A 184 -1.52 -1.80 -4.65
N VAL A 185 -2.62 -1.09 -4.55
CA VAL A 185 -3.65 -1.33 -3.55
C VAL A 185 -4.97 -1.53 -4.26
N SER A 186 -5.60 -2.65 -4.02
CA SER A 186 -6.93 -2.99 -4.56
C SER A 186 -7.90 -3.16 -3.40
N ILE A 187 -9.06 -2.54 -3.50
CA ILE A 187 -10.11 -2.60 -2.49
C ILE A 187 -11.36 -3.19 -3.14
N LYS A 188 -11.83 -4.32 -2.58
CA LYS A 188 -13.01 -5.04 -3.04
C LYS A 188 -13.93 -5.34 -1.85
N GLY A 189 -14.95 -4.51 -1.65
CA GLY A 189 -15.81 -4.60 -0.49
C GLY A 189 -15.00 -4.47 0.80
N ARG A 190 -14.96 -5.53 1.62
CA ARG A 190 -14.19 -5.57 2.88
C ARG A 190 -12.78 -6.13 2.74
N THR A 191 -12.35 -6.44 1.55
CA THR A 191 -11.02 -7.01 1.30
C THR A 191 -10.11 -5.95 0.72
N VAL A 192 -8.97 -5.74 1.36
CA VAL A 192 -7.86 -4.94 0.87
C VAL A 192 -6.74 -5.86 0.45
N GLU A 193 -6.26 -5.72 -0.76
CA GLU A 193 -5.07 -6.42 -1.24
C GLU A 193 -3.99 -5.39 -1.58
N LEU A 194 -2.86 -5.52 -0.92
CA LEU A 194 -1.64 -4.75 -1.15
C LEU A 194 -0.65 -5.64 -1.92
N THR A 195 -0.12 -5.14 -3.02
CA THR A 195 0.89 -5.83 -3.83
C THR A 195 2.10 -4.93 -4.00
N ILE A 196 3.27 -5.37 -3.53
CA ILE A 196 4.55 -4.71 -3.80
C ILE A 196 5.26 -5.47 -4.91
N ILE A 197 5.67 -4.75 -5.95
CA ILE A 197 6.34 -5.31 -7.13
C ILE A 197 7.81 -4.92 -7.11
N LYS A 198 8.69 -5.93 -7.29
CA LYS A 198 10.13 -5.74 -7.40
C LYS A 198 10.71 -6.53 -8.54
N GLN A 199 11.36 -5.85 -9.49
CA GLN A 199 12.15 -6.46 -10.54
C GLN A 199 13.57 -6.69 -10.04
N LEU A 200 14.05 -7.93 -10.12
CA LEU A 200 15.40 -8.37 -9.70
C LEU A 200 16.15 -9.10 -10.82
N GLY A 201 15.86 -8.76 -12.04
CA GLY A 201 16.54 -9.32 -13.22
C GLY A 201 17.58 -8.40 -13.79
#